data_31a40e6a15c245961de5e7dd51e08917
#
_entry.id   31a40e6a15c245961de5e7dd51e08917
#
_cell.length_a   1.000
_cell.length_b   1.000
_cell.length_c   1.000
_cell.angle_alpha   90.00
_cell.angle_beta   90.00
_cell.angle_gamma   90.00
#
_symmetry.space_group_name_H-M   'P 1'
#
loop_
_entity.id
_entity.type
_entity.pdbx_description
1 polymer ?
#
loop_
_entity_poly.entity_id
_entity_poly.type
_entity_poly.pdbx_seq_one_letter_code
_entity_poly.pdbx_strand_id
1 'polypeptide(L)'
;METDFIKKSVVIKTNINSAWNHLSKIDSLNWLKNQKSTKFLSHKKRGIGAARLISFEDDSMVEEHIVGWHPEKYFSYIATSGLPLNSYHATISMNKIESGVKITWESYFSSSGQKSDFHTFTKFLSQFYTSSLKNLKVELEK
;
A
#
# COMPACT_ATOMS: atom_id res chain seq x y z
N MET A 1 6.26 -8.42 -22.46
CA MET A 1 5.74 -8.03 -21.14
C MET A 1 6.88 -7.90 -20.16
N GLU A 2 6.91 -6.82 -19.41
CA GLU A 2 7.86 -6.62 -18.32
C GLU A 2 7.20 -6.95 -16.99
N THR A 3 7.96 -7.52 -16.07
CA THR A 3 7.52 -7.77 -14.69
C THR A 3 8.58 -7.28 -13.73
N ASP A 4 8.17 -6.86 -12.55
CA ASP A 4 9.09 -6.45 -11.49
C ASP A 4 8.41 -6.60 -10.14
N PHE A 5 9.19 -6.40 -9.09
CA PHE A 5 8.68 -6.44 -7.75
C PHE A 5 9.43 -5.43 -6.88
N ILE A 6 8.73 -4.88 -5.90
CA ILE A 6 9.30 -3.92 -4.95
C ILE A 6 9.02 -4.44 -3.54
N LYS A 7 10.00 -4.31 -2.67
CA LYS A 7 9.86 -4.66 -1.26
C LYS A 7 10.57 -3.61 -0.43
N LYS A 8 9.83 -2.93 0.45
CA LYS A 8 10.36 -1.92 1.36
C LYS A 8 9.87 -2.21 2.76
N SER A 9 10.67 -1.87 3.75
CA SER A 9 10.33 -2.09 5.16
C SER A 9 10.68 -0.89 6.01
N VAL A 10 10.00 -0.77 7.14
CA VAL A 10 10.30 0.23 8.15
C VAL A 10 10.07 -0.40 9.53
N VAL A 11 10.91 -0.03 10.49
CA VAL A 11 10.75 -0.45 11.88
C VAL A 11 10.11 0.69 12.66
N ILE A 12 9.00 0.42 13.32
CA ILE A 12 8.20 1.41 14.04
C ILE A 12 8.14 1.03 15.52
N LYS A 13 8.39 2.01 16.40
CA LYS A 13 8.30 1.82 17.85
C LYS A 13 6.84 1.84 18.27
N THR A 14 6.19 0.72 18.11
CA THR A 14 4.78 0.51 18.48
C THR A 14 4.56 -0.97 18.72
N ASN A 15 3.32 -1.37 18.98
CA ASN A 15 2.97 -2.78 19.16
C ASN A 15 2.09 -3.24 17.97
N ILE A 16 1.95 -4.55 17.81
CA ILE A 16 1.20 -5.18 16.73
C ILE A 16 -0.26 -4.71 16.71
N ASN A 17 -0.89 -4.62 17.87
CA ASN A 17 -2.29 -4.21 17.96
C ASN A 17 -2.50 -2.79 17.44
N SER A 18 -1.65 -1.86 17.86
CA SER A 18 -1.72 -0.46 17.40
C SER A 18 -1.44 -0.34 15.92
N ALA A 19 -0.44 -1.08 15.42
CA ALA A 19 -0.11 -1.09 13.99
C ALA A 19 -1.27 -1.63 13.17
N TRP A 20 -1.86 -2.74 13.57
CA TRP A 20 -3.00 -3.32 12.88
C TRP A 20 -4.22 -2.41 12.91
N ASN A 21 -4.56 -1.86 14.10
CA ASN A 21 -5.68 -0.93 14.21
C ASN A 21 -5.55 0.24 13.27
N HIS A 22 -4.34 0.76 13.09
CA HIS A 22 -4.09 1.88 12.19
C HIS A 22 -4.18 1.46 10.72
N LEU A 23 -3.48 0.41 10.33
CA LEU A 23 -3.39 -0.04 8.94
C LEU A 23 -4.67 -0.69 8.43
N SER A 24 -5.45 -1.32 9.30
CA SER A 24 -6.70 -1.98 8.89
C SER A 24 -7.83 -0.99 8.58
N LYS A 25 -7.66 0.29 8.91
CA LYS A 25 -8.54 1.36 8.46
C LYS A 25 -8.13 1.76 7.06
N ILE A 26 -8.54 0.98 6.08
CA ILE A 26 -8.02 1.06 4.71
C ILE A 26 -8.43 2.31 3.94
N ASP A 27 -9.32 3.12 4.49
CA ASP A 27 -9.67 4.44 3.94
C ASP A 27 -8.93 5.60 4.63
N SER A 28 -8.14 5.30 5.67
CA SER A 28 -7.38 6.30 6.42
C SER A 28 -5.91 6.23 6.00
N LEU A 29 -5.57 6.93 4.92
CA LEU A 29 -4.27 6.85 4.26
C LEU A 29 -3.50 8.18 4.28
N ASN A 30 -3.58 8.89 5.41
CA ASN A 30 -2.85 10.16 5.55
C ASN A 30 -1.33 9.99 5.41
N TRP A 31 -0.83 8.79 5.69
CA TRP A 31 0.59 8.48 5.54
C TRP A 31 1.02 8.23 4.09
N LEU A 32 0.07 8.00 3.19
CA LEU A 32 0.37 7.72 1.78
C LEU A 32 0.81 9.00 1.08
N LYS A 33 1.96 8.95 0.43
CA LYS A 33 2.57 10.11 -0.23
C LYS A 33 1.61 10.74 -1.25
N ASN A 34 1.37 12.06 -1.10
CA ASN A 34 0.52 12.84 -2.01
C ASN A 34 -0.93 12.39 -2.09
N GLN A 35 -1.40 11.63 -1.11
CA GLN A 35 -2.81 11.27 -1.05
C GLN A 35 -3.65 12.49 -0.72
N LYS A 36 -4.70 12.70 -1.48
CA LYS A 36 -5.66 13.78 -1.28
C LYS A 36 -6.85 13.31 -0.45
N SER A 37 -7.45 12.18 -0.85
CA SER A 37 -8.58 11.58 -0.15
C SER A 37 -8.73 10.11 -0.55
N THR A 38 -9.40 9.36 0.32
CA THR A 38 -9.73 7.96 0.06
C THR A 38 -11.16 7.71 0.49
N LYS A 39 -11.92 7.00 -0.33
CA LYS A 39 -13.29 6.64 -0.01
C LYS A 39 -13.55 5.17 -0.29
N PHE A 40 -14.50 4.58 0.44
CA PHE A 40 -14.95 3.21 0.16
C PHE A 40 -15.78 3.15 -1.11
N LEU A 41 -15.56 2.08 -1.90
CA LEU A 41 -16.40 1.73 -3.04
C LEU A 41 -17.33 0.57 -2.71
N SER A 42 -17.14 -0.06 -1.55
CA SER A 42 -17.90 -1.21 -1.10
C SER A 42 -18.65 -0.89 0.20
N HIS A 43 -19.72 -1.65 0.48
CA HIS A 43 -20.36 -1.61 1.80
C HIS A 43 -19.45 -2.20 2.87
N LYS A 44 -18.72 -3.24 2.50
CA LYS A 44 -17.76 -3.88 3.38
C LYS A 44 -16.55 -2.94 3.56
N LYS A 45 -16.18 -2.69 4.79
CA LYS A 45 -15.10 -1.75 5.13
C LYS A 45 -13.81 -2.43 5.57
N ARG A 46 -13.85 -3.72 5.83
CA ARG A 46 -12.70 -4.51 6.24
C ARG A 46 -12.80 -5.91 5.65
N GLY A 47 -11.64 -6.56 5.48
CA GLY A 47 -11.60 -7.94 5.00
C GLY A 47 -11.67 -8.05 3.49
N ILE A 48 -11.64 -9.29 3.01
CA ILE A 48 -11.69 -9.60 1.58
C ILE A 48 -13.00 -9.07 1.00
N GLY A 49 -12.90 -8.36 -0.11
CA GLY A 49 -14.05 -7.75 -0.78
C GLY A 49 -14.24 -6.27 -0.46
N ALA A 50 -13.55 -5.73 0.54
CA ALA A 50 -13.54 -4.29 0.76
C ALA A 50 -12.80 -3.62 -0.39
N ALA A 51 -13.32 -2.49 -0.87
CA ALA A 51 -12.74 -1.75 -1.98
C ALA A 51 -12.68 -0.26 -1.69
N ARG A 52 -11.65 0.38 -2.23
CA ARG A 52 -11.42 1.81 -2.00
C ARG A 52 -10.99 2.52 -3.27
N LEU A 53 -11.27 3.81 -3.33
CA LEU A 53 -10.77 4.70 -4.37
C LEU A 53 -9.87 5.74 -3.72
N ILE A 54 -8.61 5.75 -4.12
CA ILE A 54 -7.61 6.69 -3.62
C ILE A 54 -7.45 7.80 -4.65
N SER A 55 -7.61 9.06 -4.22
CA SER A 55 -7.38 10.24 -5.05
C SER A 55 -6.08 10.90 -4.60
N PHE A 56 -5.25 11.30 -5.55
CA PHE A 56 -3.96 11.94 -5.30
C PHE A 56 -4.01 13.43 -5.67
N GLU A 57 -3.01 14.17 -5.21
CA GLU A 57 -2.95 15.63 -5.41
C GLU A 57 -2.87 16.04 -6.89
N ASP A 58 -2.36 15.15 -7.75
CA ASP A 58 -2.31 15.40 -9.20
C ASP A 58 -3.60 15.00 -9.92
N ASP A 59 -4.68 14.74 -9.15
CA ASP A 59 -6.00 14.32 -9.65
C ASP A 59 -6.05 12.90 -10.22
N SER A 60 -4.96 12.14 -10.14
CA SER A 60 -5.02 10.72 -10.48
C SER A 60 -5.79 9.95 -9.40
N MET A 61 -6.41 8.85 -9.80
CA MET A 61 -7.18 7.99 -8.91
C MET A 61 -6.83 6.53 -9.14
N VAL A 62 -6.76 5.77 -8.04
CA VAL A 62 -6.44 4.34 -8.08
C VAL A 62 -7.55 3.59 -7.37
N GLU A 63 -8.13 2.59 -8.04
CA GLU A 63 -9.13 1.71 -7.44
C GLU A 63 -8.44 0.44 -6.97
N GLU A 64 -8.68 0.07 -5.70
CA GLU A 64 -8.04 -1.09 -5.08
C GLU A 64 -9.05 -1.96 -4.36
N HIS A 65 -8.83 -3.28 -4.43
CA HIS A 65 -9.69 -4.28 -3.82
C HIS A 65 -8.88 -5.21 -2.91
N ILE A 66 -9.37 -5.43 -1.70
CA ILE A 66 -8.73 -6.33 -0.74
C ILE A 66 -8.97 -7.77 -1.16
N VAL A 67 -7.89 -8.54 -1.32
CA VAL A 67 -7.94 -9.93 -1.74
C VAL A 67 -7.32 -10.90 -0.72
N GLY A 68 -6.70 -10.39 0.33
CA GLY A 68 -6.16 -11.19 1.43
C GLY A 68 -6.29 -10.42 2.73
N TRP A 69 -6.63 -11.12 3.82
CA TRP A 69 -6.86 -10.46 5.10
C TRP A 69 -6.58 -11.40 6.25
N HIS A 70 -5.57 -11.09 7.03
CA HIS A 70 -5.20 -11.87 8.22
C HIS A 70 -4.87 -10.89 9.34
N PRO A 71 -5.80 -10.65 10.30
CA PRO A 71 -5.60 -9.67 11.36
C PRO A 71 -4.27 -9.82 12.08
N GLU A 72 -3.59 -8.69 12.29
CA GLU A 72 -2.30 -8.59 12.95
C GLU A 72 -1.13 -9.27 12.22
N LYS A 73 -1.37 -9.73 10.99
CA LYS A 73 -0.33 -10.35 10.15
C LYS A 73 -0.13 -9.63 8.84
N TYR A 74 -1.20 -9.50 8.04
CA TYR A 74 -1.11 -8.85 6.73
C TYR A 74 -2.48 -8.57 6.15
N PHE A 75 -2.50 -7.70 5.15
CA PHE A 75 -3.56 -7.68 4.15
C PHE A 75 -2.95 -7.48 2.77
N SER A 76 -3.63 -8.01 1.74
CA SER A 76 -3.20 -7.84 0.35
C SER A 76 -4.32 -7.28 -0.50
N TYR A 77 -3.91 -6.61 -1.56
CA TYR A 77 -4.86 -5.94 -2.44
C TYR A 77 -4.33 -5.91 -3.88
N ILE A 78 -5.28 -5.73 -4.80
CA ILE A 78 -4.98 -5.53 -6.22
C ILE A 78 -5.44 -4.14 -6.62
N ALA A 79 -4.77 -3.55 -7.60
CA ALA A 79 -5.26 -2.33 -8.25
C ALA A 79 -5.98 -2.74 -9.52
N THR A 80 -7.23 -2.28 -9.67
CA THR A 80 -8.07 -2.62 -10.83
C THR A 80 -8.09 -1.50 -11.86
N SER A 81 -7.69 -0.28 -11.48
CA SER A 81 -7.58 0.85 -12.41
C SER A 81 -6.69 1.93 -11.82
N GLY A 82 -6.16 2.79 -12.70
CA GLY A 82 -5.46 3.99 -12.30
C GLY A 82 -3.94 3.91 -12.35
N LEU A 83 -3.36 2.72 -12.52
CA LEU A 83 -1.91 2.57 -12.66
C LEU A 83 -1.57 2.22 -14.11
N PRO A 84 -0.39 2.65 -14.61
CA PRO A 84 0.06 2.31 -15.97
C PRO A 84 0.62 0.90 -16.03
N LEU A 85 -0.16 -0.08 -15.55
CA LEU A 85 0.24 -1.47 -15.40
C LEU A 85 -0.89 -2.38 -15.87
N ASN A 86 -0.53 -3.59 -16.32
CA ASN A 86 -1.51 -4.63 -16.63
C ASN A 86 -1.99 -5.34 -15.38
N SER A 87 -1.10 -5.51 -14.40
CA SER A 87 -1.45 -6.13 -13.12
C SER A 87 -0.65 -5.51 -11.99
N TYR A 88 -1.23 -5.49 -10.81
CA TYR A 88 -0.58 -5.00 -9.60
C TYR A 88 -1.19 -5.71 -8.40
N HIS A 89 -0.35 -6.37 -7.63
CA HIS A 89 -0.74 -7.05 -6.39
C HIS A 89 0.24 -6.64 -5.30
N ALA A 90 -0.27 -6.15 -4.18
CA ALA A 90 0.55 -5.69 -3.07
C ALA A 90 0.14 -6.34 -1.76
N THR A 91 1.09 -6.47 -0.85
CA THR A 91 0.87 -6.97 0.51
C THR A 91 1.55 -6.03 1.49
N ILE A 92 0.82 -5.65 2.52
CA ILE A 92 1.39 -4.97 3.68
C ILE A 92 1.35 -5.97 4.83
N SER A 93 2.51 -6.33 5.35
CA SER A 93 2.64 -7.28 6.45
C SER A 93 3.33 -6.64 7.64
N MET A 94 3.13 -7.23 8.80
CA MET A 94 3.71 -6.74 10.04
C MET A 94 4.24 -7.89 10.87
N ASN A 95 5.42 -7.69 11.46
CA ASN A 95 6.08 -8.67 12.31
C ASN A 95 6.55 -8.00 13.59
N LYS A 96 6.26 -8.63 14.71
CA LYS A 96 6.79 -8.18 15.99
C LYS A 96 8.30 -8.48 16.02
N ILE A 97 9.08 -7.47 16.39
CA ILE A 97 10.53 -7.61 16.61
C ILE A 97 10.86 -7.00 17.96
N GLU A 98 12.10 -7.16 18.40
CA GLU A 98 12.53 -6.69 19.73
C GLU A 98 12.29 -5.19 19.93
N SER A 99 12.60 -4.37 18.91
CA SER A 99 12.50 -2.92 19.00
C SER A 99 11.14 -2.34 18.59
N GLY A 100 10.16 -3.18 18.28
CA GLY A 100 8.83 -2.71 17.87
C GLY A 100 8.16 -3.61 16.85
N VAL A 101 7.68 -3.01 15.76
CA VAL A 101 7.01 -3.73 14.67
C VAL A 101 7.71 -3.40 13.36
N LYS A 102 8.02 -4.43 12.59
CA LYS A 102 8.54 -4.25 11.23
C LYS A 102 7.36 -4.32 10.26
N ILE A 103 7.12 -3.23 9.55
CA ILE A 103 6.11 -3.16 8.50
C ILE A 103 6.81 -3.35 7.17
N THR A 104 6.31 -4.29 6.36
CA THR A 104 6.85 -4.57 5.03
C THR A 104 5.76 -4.36 4.00
N TRP A 105 6.08 -3.60 2.96
CA TRP A 105 5.18 -3.33 1.82
C TRP A 105 5.85 -3.89 0.58
N GLU A 106 5.22 -4.88 -0.04
CA GLU A 106 5.76 -5.51 -1.24
C GLU A 106 4.70 -5.64 -2.31
N SER A 107 5.13 -5.57 -3.56
CA SER A 107 4.21 -5.69 -4.69
C SER A 107 4.86 -6.38 -5.87
N TYR A 108 4.02 -7.07 -6.64
CA TYR A 108 4.35 -7.68 -7.92
C TYR A 108 3.49 -7.04 -8.98
N PHE A 109 4.10 -6.68 -10.10
CA PHE A 109 3.35 -5.98 -11.14
C PHE A 109 3.95 -6.24 -12.51
N SER A 110 3.13 -6.00 -13.54
CA SER A 110 3.50 -6.24 -14.93
C SER A 110 2.97 -5.15 -15.84
N SER A 111 3.64 -4.96 -16.97
CA SER A 111 3.21 -4.04 -17.99
C SER A 111 3.57 -4.57 -19.38
N SER A 112 2.67 -4.39 -20.35
CA SER A 112 2.93 -4.64 -21.76
C SER A 112 3.22 -3.34 -22.51
N GLY A 113 3.37 -2.22 -21.78
CA GLY A 113 3.76 -0.94 -22.35
C GLY A 113 5.25 -0.88 -22.68
N GLN A 114 5.73 0.32 -22.96
CA GLN A 114 7.13 0.51 -23.31
C GLN A 114 8.04 0.28 -22.12
N LYS A 115 9.18 -0.38 -22.37
CA LYS A 115 10.15 -0.75 -21.34
C LYS A 115 10.67 0.47 -20.57
N SER A 116 10.95 1.57 -21.27
CA SER A 116 11.43 2.80 -20.64
C SER A 116 10.40 3.41 -19.68
N ASP A 117 9.12 3.40 -20.05
CA ASP A 117 8.05 3.89 -19.21
C ASP A 117 7.87 3.01 -17.97
N PHE A 118 7.99 1.71 -18.16
CA PHE A 118 7.92 0.75 -17.06
C PHE A 118 9.04 0.99 -16.04
N HIS A 119 10.28 1.20 -16.51
CA HIS A 119 11.41 1.49 -15.62
C HIS A 119 11.22 2.79 -14.86
N THR A 120 10.72 3.82 -15.51
CA THR A 120 10.44 5.12 -14.89
C THR A 120 9.39 4.96 -13.80
N PHE A 121 8.31 4.24 -14.09
CA PHE A 121 7.25 4.00 -13.12
C PHE A 121 7.74 3.16 -11.95
N THR A 122 8.54 2.13 -12.19
CA THR A 122 9.11 1.27 -11.13
C THR A 122 9.95 2.09 -10.15
N LYS A 123 10.78 3.00 -10.65
CA LYS A 123 11.57 3.92 -9.82
C LYS A 123 10.67 4.83 -8.99
N PHE A 124 9.67 5.39 -9.63
CA PHE A 124 8.68 6.24 -8.95
C PHE A 124 8.00 5.47 -7.81
N LEU A 125 7.53 4.27 -8.09
CA LEU A 125 6.80 3.44 -7.12
C LEU A 125 7.70 3.07 -5.94
N SER A 126 8.97 2.76 -6.20
CA SER A 126 9.95 2.44 -5.16
C SER A 126 10.13 3.61 -4.19
N GLN A 127 10.29 4.82 -4.71
CA GLN A 127 10.42 6.04 -3.90
C GLN A 127 9.13 6.37 -3.17
N PHE A 128 8.00 6.14 -3.82
CA PHE A 128 6.67 6.34 -3.24
C PHE A 128 6.48 5.47 -2.01
N TYR A 129 6.87 4.19 -2.06
CA TYR A 129 6.82 3.27 -0.93
C TYR A 129 7.72 3.76 0.21
N THR A 130 8.95 4.13 -0.11
CA THR A 130 9.91 4.61 0.90
C THR A 130 9.39 5.85 1.62
N SER A 131 8.89 6.83 0.88
CA SER A 131 8.37 8.08 1.46
C SER A 131 7.13 7.83 2.30
N SER A 132 6.21 7.01 1.80
CA SER A 132 4.98 6.68 2.51
C SER A 132 5.25 5.94 3.82
N LEU A 133 6.18 4.98 3.82
CA LEU A 133 6.54 4.25 5.04
C LEU A 133 7.21 5.15 6.07
N LYS A 134 7.98 6.15 5.65
CA LYS A 134 8.52 7.15 6.58
C LYS A 134 7.41 7.95 7.25
N ASN A 135 6.41 8.35 6.46
CA ASN A 135 5.24 9.07 6.99
C ASN A 135 4.47 8.20 7.99
N LEU A 136 4.30 6.92 7.67
CA LEU A 136 3.62 5.96 8.55
C LEU A 136 4.35 5.84 9.89
N LYS A 137 5.69 5.76 9.84
CA LYS A 137 6.51 5.70 11.06
C LYS A 137 6.29 6.92 11.93
N VAL A 138 6.33 8.12 11.36
CA VAL A 138 6.07 9.36 12.10
C VAL A 138 4.69 9.33 12.73
N GLU A 139 3.69 8.89 11.99
CA GLU A 139 2.29 8.86 12.45
C GLU A 139 2.09 7.88 13.60
N LEU A 140 2.67 6.68 13.51
CA LEU A 140 2.51 5.64 14.53
C LEU A 140 3.38 5.84 15.77
N GLU A 141 4.43 6.65 15.68
CA GLU A 141 5.33 6.93 16.81
C GLU A 141 4.95 8.17 17.61
N LYS A 142 3.87 8.82 17.25
CA LYS A 142 3.38 9.98 17.99
C LYS A 142 2.87 9.62 19.37
#